data_47a96551263a65bc60eedfa86949fd30
#
_entry.id   47a96551263a65bc60eedfa86949fd30
#
_cell.length_a   1.000
_cell.length_b   1.000
_cell.length_c   1.000
_cell.angle_alpha   90.00
_cell.angle_beta   90.00
_cell.angle_gamma   90.00
#
_symmetry.space_group_name_H-M   'P 1'
#
loop_
_entity.id
_entity.type
_entity.pdbx_description
1 polymer ?
#
loop_
_entity_poly.entity_id
_entity_poly.type
_entity_poly.pdbx_seq_one_letter_code
_entity_poly.pdbx_strand_id
1 'polypeptide(L)'
;RVRTLQLLIYYELNEHELALSGIDSFKHFIENNKDKYSQREKAVLLIFLSIYEQLLKHRFDGNEANLKQLKKRILNENPSQSLDWLLEKIEELEVK
;
A
#
# COMPACT_ATOMS: atom_id res chain seq x y z
N ARG A 1 -12.48 2.19 -2.41
CA ARG A 1 -12.55 0.88 -1.76
C ARG A 1 -12.28 -0.26 -2.71
N VAL A 2 -12.97 -0.27 -3.84
CA VAL A 2 -12.77 -1.35 -4.82
C VAL A 2 -11.32 -1.39 -5.29
N ARG A 3 -10.70 -0.23 -5.53
CA ARG A 3 -9.31 -0.19 -5.97
C ARG A 3 -8.35 -0.68 -4.91
N THR A 4 -8.58 -0.31 -3.66
CA THR A 4 -7.77 -0.81 -2.56
C THR A 4 -7.88 -2.33 -2.47
N LEU A 5 -9.11 -2.84 -2.52
CA LEU A 5 -9.35 -4.27 -2.45
C LEU A 5 -8.66 -5.02 -3.60
N GLN A 6 -8.69 -4.46 -4.82
CA GLN A 6 -7.99 -5.05 -5.95
C GLN A 6 -6.49 -5.17 -5.68
N LEU A 7 -5.89 -4.15 -5.10
CA LEU A 7 -4.46 -4.19 -4.77
C LEU A 7 -4.15 -5.28 -3.74
N LEU A 8 -5.02 -5.44 -2.75
CA LEU A 8 -4.85 -6.50 -1.76
C LEU A 8 -4.91 -7.87 -2.42
N ILE A 9 -5.86 -8.06 -3.32
CA ILE A 9 -6.02 -9.32 -4.04
C ILE A 9 -4.80 -9.61 -4.90
N TYR A 10 -4.31 -8.62 -5.64
CA TYR A 10 -3.14 -8.79 -6.49
C TYR A 10 -1.91 -9.20 -5.67
N TYR A 11 -1.75 -8.60 -4.50
CA TYR A 11 -0.64 -8.96 -3.62
C TYR A 11 -0.74 -10.42 -3.17
N GLU A 12 -1.93 -10.82 -2.73
CA GLU A 12 -2.15 -12.19 -2.23
C GLU A 12 -1.97 -13.24 -3.32
N LEU A 13 -2.34 -12.91 -4.55
CA LEU A 13 -2.26 -13.82 -5.70
C LEU A 13 -0.91 -13.75 -6.41
N ASN A 14 0.04 -12.96 -5.92
CA ASN A 14 1.35 -12.78 -6.54
C ASN A 14 1.28 -12.20 -7.97
N GLU A 15 0.29 -11.36 -8.21
CA GLU A 15 0.09 -10.70 -9.49
C GLU A 15 0.89 -9.40 -9.54
N HIS A 16 2.21 -9.51 -9.70
CA HIS A 16 3.13 -8.38 -9.61
C HIS A 16 2.84 -7.29 -10.64
N GLU A 17 2.67 -7.70 -11.91
CA GLU A 17 2.42 -6.74 -12.99
C GLU A 17 1.11 -5.99 -12.79
N LEU A 18 0.05 -6.72 -12.40
CA LEU A 18 -1.24 -6.11 -12.15
C LEU A 18 -1.19 -5.18 -10.94
N ALA A 19 -0.41 -5.56 -9.94
CA ALA A 19 -0.24 -4.71 -8.76
C ALA A 19 0.43 -3.38 -9.11
N LEU A 20 1.48 -3.42 -9.92
CA LEU A 20 2.17 -2.19 -10.34
C LEU A 20 1.26 -1.31 -11.19
N SER A 21 0.56 -1.91 -12.14
CA SER A 21 -0.42 -1.16 -12.95
C SER A 21 -1.52 -0.56 -12.08
N GLY A 22 -1.96 -1.32 -11.08
CA GLY A 22 -3.00 -0.87 -10.16
C GLY A 22 -2.57 0.33 -9.33
N ILE A 23 -1.32 0.36 -8.88
CA ILE A 23 -0.77 1.51 -8.14
C ILE A 23 -0.85 2.77 -9.01
N ASP A 24 -0.38 2.66 -10.24
CA ASP A 24 -0.36 3.78 -11.15
C ASP A 24 -1.76 4.28 -11.48
N SER A 25 -2.67 3.36 -11.76
CA SER A 25 -4.07 3.68 -12.03
C SER A 25 -4.73 4.36 -10.83
N PHE A 26 -4.43 3.89 -9.63
CA PHE A 26 -5.02 4.46 -8.43
C PHE A 26 -4.51 5.88 -8.19
N LYS A 27 -3.21 6.12 -8.41
CA LYS A 27 -2.65 7.46 -8.29
C LYS A 27 -3.34 8.43 -9.25
N HIS A 28 -3.54 8.02 -10.50
CA HIS A 28 -4.24 8.84 -11.49
C HIS A 28 -5.69 9.08 -11.09
N PHE A 29 -6.34 8.05 -10.54
CA PHE A 29 -7.72 8.18 -10.08
C PHE A 29 -7.83 9.22 -8.96
N ILE A 30 -6.90 9.18 -8.00
CA ILE A 30 -6.89 10.15 -6.91
C ILE A 30 -6.70 11.57 -7.45
N GLU A 31 -5.76 11.75 -8.39
CA GLU A 31 -5.51 13.06 -9.01
C GLU A 31 -6.73 13.59 -9.74
N ASN A 32 -7.41 12.73 -10.48
CA ASN A 32 -8.57 13.14 -11.28
C ASN A 32 -9.83 13.34 -10.45
N ASN A 33 -9.82 12.91 -9.19
CA ASN A 33 -10.98 12.99 -8.32
C ASN A 33 -10.64 13.66 -6.98
N LYS A 34 -9.70 14.60 -7.00
CA LYS A 34 -9.25 15.23 -5.75
C LYS A 34 -10.36 15.93 -4.98
N ASP A 35 -11.41 16.39 -5.66
CA ASP A 35 -12.52 17.04 -5.00
C ASP A 35 -13.38 16.08 -4.19
N LYS A 36 -13.26 14.78 -4.45
CA LYS A 36 -14.05 13.76 -3.78
C LYS A 36 -13.39 13.25 -2.49
N TYR A 37 -12.13 13.62 -2.29
CA TYR A 37 -11.38 13.18 -1.12
C TYR A 37 -10.99 14.37 -0.27
N SER A 38 -11.11 14.23 1.06
CA SER A 38 -10.55 15.23 1.97
C SER A 38 -9.03 15.13 1.89
N GLN A 39 -8.34 16.16 2.37
CA GLN A 39 -6.87 16.13 2.39
C GLN A 39 -6.35 14.96 3.21
N ARG A 40 -7.03 14.66 4.31
CA ARG A 40 -6.66 13.55 5.16
C ARG A 40 -6.83 12.22 4.44
N GLU A 41 -7.93 12.05 3.74
CA GLU A 41 -8.16 10.82 2.97
C GLU A 41 -7.10 10.63 1.90
N LYS A 42 -6.76 11.69 1.18
CA LYS A 42 -5.68 11.60 0.16
C LYS A 42 -4.35 11.24 0.79
N ALA A 43 -4.04 11.84 1.93
CA ALA A 43 -2.78 11.55 2.62
C ALA A 43 -2.69 10.08 3.00
N VAL A 44 -3.77 9.53 3.57
CA VAL A 44 -3.80 8.11 3.96
C VAL A 44 -3.65 7.21 2.75
N LEU A 45 -4.35 7.52 1.65
CA LEU A 45 -4.27 6.71 0.43
C LEU A 45 -2.87 6.75 -0.18
N LEU A 46 -2.23 7.92 -0.21
CA LEU A 46 -0.89 8.03 -0.77
C LEU A 46 0.15 7.31 0.10
N ILE A 47 -0.01 7.38 1.42
CA ILE A 47 0.85 6.63 2.33
C ILE A 47 0.67 5.13 2.10
N PHE A 48 -0.58 4.68 1.97
CA PHE A 48 -0.88 3.28 1.68
C PHE A 48 -0.17 2.83 0.40
N LEU A 49 -0.31 3.60 -0.68
CA LEU A 49 0.29 3.25 -1.96
C LEU A 49 1.81 3.22 -1.89
N SER A 50 2.41 4.18 -1.18
CA SER A 50 3.86 4.24 -1.01
C SER A 50 4.39 2.99 -0.30
N ILE A 51 3.75 2.60 0.79
CA ILE A 51 4.17 1.43 1.57
C ILE A 51 3.91 0.16 0.79
N TYR A 52 2.76 0.07 0.13
CA TYR A 52 2.40 -1.07 -0.70
C TYR A 52 3.46 -1.30 -1.78
N GLU A 53 3.87 -0.23 -2.45
CA GLU A 53 4.88 -0.31 -3.50
C GLU A 53 6.22 -0.82 -2.95
N GLN A 54 6.62 -0.36 -1.78
CA GLN A 54 7.86 -0.81 -1.16
C GLN A 54 7.78 -2.29 -0.77
N LEU A 55 6.62 -2.74 -0.31
CA LEU A 55 6.42 -4.16 0.00
C LEU A 55 6.51 -5.02 -1.25
N LEU A 56 5.96 -4.55 -2.37
CA LEU A 56 6.07 -5.25 -3.64
C LEU A 56 7.53 -5.39 -4.06
N LYS A 57 8.28 -4.31 -3.96
CA LYS A 57 9.70 -4.33 -4.33
C LYS A 57 10.49 -5.30 -3.46
N HIS A 58 10.20 -5.30 -2.17
CA HIS A 58 10.86 -6.23 -1.27
C HIS A 58 10.54 -7.68 -1.63
N ARG A 59 9.27 -7.94 -1.94
CA ARG A 59 8.80 -9.30 -2.19
C ARG A 59 9.22 -9.85 -3.54
N PHE A 60 9.13 -9.04 -4.60
CA PHE A 60 9.29 -9.53 -5.96
C PHE A 60 10.63 -9.15 -6.60
N ASP A 61 11.19 -8.00 -6.24
CA ASP A 61 12.42 -7.50 -6.85
C ASP A 61 13.66 -7.75 -5.98
N GLY A 62 13.46 -8.24 -4.77
CA GLY A 62 14.57 -8.48 -3.86
C GLY A 62 15.17 -7.22 -3.25
N ASN A 63 14.59 -6.06 -3.49
CA ASN A 63 15.04 -4.81 -2.88
C ASN A 63 14.68 -4.81 -1.40
N GLU A 64 15.67 -4.59 -0.55
CA GLU A 64 15.40 -4.56 0.88
C GLU A 64 14.67 -3.29 1.26
N ALA A 65 13.46 -3.44 1.77
CA ALA A 65 12.76 -2.33 2.39
C ALA A 65 13.12 -2.32 3.87
N ASN A 66 13.17 -1.12 4.46
CA ASN A 66 13.36 -1.04 5.90
C ASN A 66 12.00 -1.28 6.56
N LEU A 67 11.73 -2.54 6.87
CA LEU A 67 10.44 -2.96 7.41
C LEU A 67 10.11 -2.27 8.73
N LYS A 68 11.11 -2.01 9.55
CA LYS A 68 10.90 -1.33 10.82
C LYS A 68 10.42 0.11 10.63
N GLN A 69 11.00 0.82 9.64
CA GLN A 69 10.56 2.17 9.34
C GLN A 69 9.15 2.20 8.76
N LEU A 70 8.84 1.24 7.89
CA LEU A 70 7.49 1.14 7.34
C LEU A 70 6.47 0.91 8.46
N LYS A 71 6.81 0.04 9.39
CA LYS A 71 5.96 -0.25 10.53
C LYS A 71 5.72 0.99 11.38
N LYS A 72 6.78 1.77 11.63
CA LYS A 72 6.65 3.01 12.39
C LYS A 72 5.75 4.02 11.68
N ARG A 73 5.89 4.13 10.37
CA ARG A 73 5.03 5.04 9.60
C ARG A 73 3.56 4.68 9.78
N ILE A 74 3.24 3.39 9.70
CA ILE A 74 1.86 2.93 9.87
C ILE A 74 1.36 3.23 11.28
N LEU A 75 2.16 2.95 12.29
CA LEU A 75 1.75 3.15 13.69
C LEU A 75 1.57 4.61 14.05
N ASN A 76 2.21 5.52 13.32
CA ASN A 76 2.07 6.96 13.54
C ASN A 76 0.84 7.53 12.85
N GLU A 77 0.17 6.75 12.00
CA GLU A 77 -1.01 7.20 11.30
C GLU A 77 -2.28 6.77 12.04
N ASN A 78 -3.39 7.41 11.71
CA ASN A 78 -4.67 7.02 12.27
C ASN A 78 -5.05 5.63 11.76
N PRO A 79 -5.66 4.79 12.61
CA PRO A 79 -6.05 3.44 12.20
C PRO A 79 -6.95 3.44 10.97
N SER A 80 -6.70 2.50 10.07
CA SER A 80 -7.56 2.22 8.93
C SER A 80 -7.38 0.76 8.58
N GLN A 81 -8.38 0.18 7.92
CA GLN A 81 -8.31 -1.22 7.52
C GLN A 81 -7.15 -1.49 6.57
N SER A 82 -6.92 -0.55 5.64
CA SER A 82 -5.83 -0.70 4.67
C SER A 82 -4.47 -0.71 5.34
N LEU A 83 -4.26 0.18 6.31
CA LEU A 83 -2.99 0.25 7.02
C LEU A 83 -2.79 -0.96 7.93
N ASP A 84 -3.86 -1.45 8.53
CA ASP A 84 -3.80 -2.66 9.36
C ASP A 84 -3.37 -3.87 8.53
N TRP A 85 -3.88 -3.98 7.31
CA TRP A 85 -3.48 -5.05 6.40
C TRP A 85 -2.00 -4.95 6.06
N LEU A 86 -1.52 -3.73 5.78
CA LEU A 86 -0.09 -3.52 5.49
C LEU A 86 0.77 -3.93 6.67
N LEU A 87 0.35 -3.59 7.89
CA LEU A 87 1.07 -3.96 9.09
C LEU A 87 1.18 -5.47 9.21
N GLU A 88 0.09 -6.18 8.94
CA GLU A 88 0.07 -7.64 8.96
C GLU A 88 1.08 -8.21 7.95
N LYS A 89 1.12 -7.65 6.73
CA LYS A 89 2.04 -8.12 5.71
C LYS A 89 3.50 -7.84 6.07
N ILE A 90 3.78 -6.71 6.68
CA ILE A 90 5.13 -6.41 7.16
C ILE A 90 5.55 -7.44 8.20
N GLU A 91 4.67 -7.77 9.13
CA GLU A 91 4.96 -8.74 10.17
C GLU A 91 5.21 -10.13 9.58
N GLU A 92 4.48 -10.50 8.54
CA GLU A 92 4.73 -11.77 7.84
C GLU A 92 6.12 -11.80 7.22
N LEU A 93 6.57 -10.69 6.64
CA LEU A 93 7.89 -10.62 6.04
C LEU A 93 8.99 -10.62 7.09
N GLU A 94 8.75 -10.04 8.26
CA GLU A 94 9.72 -10.04 9.34
C GLU A 94 10.00 -11.43 9.90
N VAL A 95 9.03 -12.31 9.83
CA VAL A 95 9.14 -13.67 10.36
C VAL A 95 9.99 -14.55 9.43
N LYS A 96 10.06 -14.21 8.17
CA LYS A 96 10.85 -14.96 7.19
C LYS A 96 12.28 -14.49 7.17
#